data_c050c2f43b124acf0a151eb3b761ec96
#
_entry.id   c050c2f43b124acf0a151eb3b761ec96
#
_cell.length_a   1.000
_cell.length_b   1.000
_cell.length_c   1.000
_cell.angle_alpha   90.00
_cell.angle_beta   90.00
_cell.angle_gamma   90.00
#
_symmetry.space_group_name_H-M   'P 1'
#
loop_
_entity.id
_entity.type
_entity.pdbx_description
1 polymer ?
#
loop_
_entity_poly.entity_id
_entity_poly.type
_entity_poly.pdbx_seq_one_letter_code
_entity_poly.pdbx_strand_id
1 'polypeptide(L)'
;MAEHPLTKFIPNLITLMSLIAGISSIKFSIQANWKLAVLMIMLAAFFDFFDGWMARKLKKSSQFGAELDSLSDFISFGLAPSLLINLCFTHELGRIGWVISLFYIVCAALRLARFNIENMKEQSKVFYGIPSPAAAGVIMIPLYLNFIDQVQFTINYPLICAVLTTFAGIMMISRVPTPSVKNLKVKTLYFRLMIISVAILLIFLISYFWQTTLLVAIAYLLISLLSLLTYFFTFFRRVS
;
A
#
# COMPACT_ATOMS: atom_id res chain seq x y z
N MET A 1 29.98 -12.39 -22.53
CA MET A 1 29.94 -12.88 -21.13
C MET A 1 28.63 -13.62 -20.95
N ALA A 2 28.69 -14.94 -20.72
CA ALA A 2 27.50 -15.77 -20.50
C ALA A 2 26.79 -15.27 -19.24
N GLU A 3 25.55 -14.81 -19.38
CA GLU A 3 24.74 -14.34 -18.29
C GLU A 3 24.38 -15.51 -17.37
N HIS A 4 24.84 -15.44 -16.11
CA HIS A 4 24.44 -16.44 -15.12
C HIS A 4 22.92 -16.42 -14.96
N PRO A 5 22.22 -17.54 -15.21
CA PRO A 5 20.75 -17.61 -15.09
C PRO A 5 20.26 -17.27 -13.68
N LEU A 6 21.09 -17.44 -12.66
CA LEU A 6 20.79 -17.14 -11.26
C LEU A 6 20.41 -15.69 -10.99
N THR A 7 20.96 -14.72 -11.73
CA THR A 7 20.63 -13.30 -11.50
C THR A 7 19.21 -12.90 -11.88
N LYS A 8 18.52 -13.71 -12.71
CA LYS A 8 17.12 -13.52 -13.07
C LYS A 8 16.15 -14.08 -12.02
N PHE A 9 16.61 -15.03 -11.19
CA PHE A 9 15.77 -15.68 -10.19
C PHE A 9 15.70 -14.90 -8.88
N ILE A 10 16.70 -14.08 -8.53
CA ILE A 10 16.77 -13.38 -7.25
C ILE A 10 15.57 -12.44 -7.04
N PRO A 11 15.17 -11.54 -7.99
CA PRO A 11 13.98 -10.72 -7.80
C PRO A 11 12.72 -11.56 -7.59
N ASN A 12 12.51 -12.58 -8.42
CA ASN A 12 11.33 -13.46 -8.30
C ASN A 12 11.27 -14.19 -6.93
N LEU A 13 12.43 -14.54 -6.36
CA LEU A 13 12.48 -15.15 -5.04
C LEU A 13 12.02 -14.15 -3.96
N ILE A 14 12.41 -12.89 -4.06
CA ILE A 14 11.99 -11.83 -3.12
C ILE A 14 10.48 -11.59 -3.27
N THR A 15 9.96 -11.55 -4.49
CA THR A 15 8.51 -11.46 -4.75
C THR A 15 7.75 -12.64 -4.14
N LEU A 16 8.29 -13.87 -4.21
CA LEU A 16 7.70 -15.03 -3.53
C LEU A 16 7.73 -14.88 -2.01
N MET A 17 8.76 -14.27 -1.43
CA MET A 17 8.78 -13.97 0.01
C MET A 17 7.70 -12.95 0.40
N SER A 18 7.46 -11.93 -0.44
CA SER A 18 6.34 -11.00 -0.28
C SER A 18 5.00 -11.74 -0.29
N LEU A 19 4.79 -12.61 -1.27
CA LEU A 19 3.59 -13.43 -1.38
C LEU A 19 3.37 -14.33 -0.14
N ILE A 20 4.42 -15.02 0.32
CA ILE A 20 4.37 -15.87 1.51
C ILE A 20 4.00 -15.05 2.75
N ALA A 21 4.56 -13.85 2.89
CA ALA A 21 4.21 -12.94 3.98
C ALA A 21 2.74 -12.51 3.91
N GLY A 22 2.23 -12.15 2.71
CA GLY A 22 0.82 -11.82 2.50
C GLY A 22 -0.13 -12.96 2.87
N ILE A 23 0.15 -14.19 2.43
CA ILE A 23 -0.62 -15.38 2.80
C ILE A 23 -0.54 -15.67 4.30
N SER A 24 0.65 -15.49 4.90
CA SER A 24 0.84 -15.65 6.34
C SER A 24 0.02 -14.64 7.15
N SER A 25 -0.13 -13.41 6.65
CA SER A 25 -1.03 -12.42 7.25
C SER A 25 -2.47 -12.91 7.30
N ILE A 26 -2.98 -13.53 6.23
CA ILE A 26 -4.33 -14.10 6.20
C ILE A 26 -4.46 -15.18 7.27
N LYS A 27 -3.49 -16.09 7.38
CA LYS A 27 -3.47 -17.11 8.43
C LYS A 27 -3.54 -16.52 9.83
N PHE A 28 -2.71 -15.50 10.12
CA PHE A 28 -2.72 -14.85 11.44
C PHE A 28 -4.01 -14.06 11.69
N SER A 29 -4.63 -13.51 10.65
CA SER A 29 -5.94 -12.85 10.75
C SER A 29 -7.04 -13.86 11.16
N ILE A 30 -7.05 -15.05 10.57
CA ILE A 30 -7.99 -16.13 10.94
C ILE A 30 -7.76 -16.59 12.39
N GLN A 31 -6.51 -16.55 12.86
CA GLN A 31 -6.16 -16.88 14.25
C GLN A 31 -6.40 -15.72 15.23
N ALA A 32 -7.02 -14.63 14.80
CA ALA A 32 -7.21 -13.40 15.57
C ALA A 32 -5.91 -12.80 16.16
N ASN A 33 -4.77 -13.11 15.55
CA ASN A 33 -3.48 -12.52 15.94
C ASN A 33 -3.19 -11.27 15.09
N TRP A 34 -3.90 -10.19 15.43
CA TRP A 34 -3.95 -8.94 14.66
C TRP A 34 -2.56 -8.28 14.49
N LYS A 35 -1.75 -8.28 15.57
CA LYS A 35 -0.40 -7.70 15.54
C LYS A 35 0.51 -8.42 14.55
N LEU A 36 0.53 -9.76 14.58
CA LEU A 36 1.33 -10.54 13.62
C LEU A 36 0.78 -10.42 12.19
N ALA A 37 -0.53 -10.37 12.02
CA ALA A 37 -1.14 -10.19 10.70
C ALA A 37 -0.68 -8.88 10.05
N VAL A 38 -0.71 -7.76 10.79
CA VAL A 38 -0.22 -6.46 10.32
C VAL A 38 1.28 -6.50 10.03
N LEU A 39 2.10 -7.10 10.92
CA LEU A 39 3.54 -7.23 10.71
C LEU A 39 3.86 -8.01 9.44
N MET A 40 3.09 -9.04 9.11
CA MET A 40 3.28 -9.80 7.86
C MET A 40 2.94 -8.97 6.62
N ILE A 41 1.91 -8.10 6.64
CA ILE A 41 1.63 -7.16 5.53
C ILE A 41 2.78 -6.16 5.37
N MET A 42 3.33 -5.65 6.48
CA MET A 42 4.45 -4.73 6.44
C MET A 42 5.73 -5.41 5.92
N LEU A 43 5.94 -6.66 6.30
CA LEU A 43 7.05 -7.48 5.78
C LEU A 43 6.87 -7.75 4.28
N ALA A 44 5.64 -8.00 3.82
CA ALA A 44 5.34 -8.10 2.40
C ALA A 44 5.68 -6.81 1.65
N ALA A 45 5.30 -5.64 2.19
CA ALA A 45 5.63 -4.34 1.60
C ALA A 45 7.15 -4.07 1.57
N PHE A 46 7.88 -4.56 2.56
CA PHE A 46 9.34 -4.49 2.58
C PHE A 46 9.94 -5.31 1.43
N PHE A 47 9.52 -6.56 1.25
CA PHE A 47 10.02 -7.41 0.17
C PHE A 47 9.64 -6.86 -1.20
N ASP A 48 8.41 -6.38 -1.41
CA ASP A 48 7.94 -5.73 -2.63
C ASP A 48 8.81 -4.51 -3.01
N PHE A 49 9.15 -3.66 -2.03
CA PHE A 49 10.05 -2.55 -2.28
C PHE A 49 11.44 -3.01 -2.77
N PHE A 50 11.97 -4.10 -2.17
CA PHE A 50 13.29 -4.62 -2.50
C PHE A 50 13.33 -5.32 -3.86
N ASP A 51 12.33 -6.11 -4.22
CA ASP A 51 12.28 -6.77 -5.53
C ASP A 51 12.16 -5.74 -6.67
N GLY A 52 11.28 -4.73 -6.51
CA GLY A 52 11.17 -3.63 -7.45
C GLY A 52 12.46 -2.80 -7.58
N TRP A 53 13.18 -2.58 -6.49
CA TRP A 53 14.50 -1.92 -6.53
C TRP A 53 15.53 -2.80 -7.24
N MET A 54 15.58 -4.09 -6.92
CA MET A 54 16.51 -5.05 -7.51
C MET A 54 16.26 -5.24 -9.01
N ALA A 55 15.00 -5.38 -9.44
CA ALA A 55 14.62 -5.49 -10.85
C ALA A 55 15.09 -4.28 -11.67
N ARG A 56 14.89 -3.06 -11.14
CA ARG A 56 15.38 -1.82 -11.78
C ARG A 56 16.90 -1.77 -11.87
N LYS A 57 17.61 -2.16 -10.81
CA LYS A 57 19.07 -2.15 -10.75
C LYS A 57 19.70 -3.14 -11.74
N LEU A 58 19.08 -4.31 -11.87
CA LEU A 58 19.57 -5.36 -12.77
C LEU A 58 19.17 -5.13 -14.24
N LYS A 59 18.33 -4.10 -14.54
CA LYS A 59 17.75 -3.84 -15.87
C LYS A 59 17.12 -5.09 -16.50
N LYS A 60 16.58 -5.98 -15.69
CA LYS A 60 16.06 -7.29 -16.07
C LYS A 60 14.69 -7.50 -15.41
N SER A 61 13.64 -6.98 -16.03
CA SER A 61 12.28 -7.43 -15.75
C SER A 61 11.93 -8.55 -16.73
N SER A 62 11.63 -9.75 -16.23
CA SER A 62 11.02 -10.79 -17.05
C SER A 62 9.51 -10.57 -17.05
N GLN A 63 8.83 -10.93 -18.14
CA GLN A 63 7.37 -10.90 -18.20
C GLN A 63 6.76 -11.76 -17.09
N PHE A 64 7.32 -12.94 -16.83
CA PHE A 64 6.92 -13.80 -15.70
C PHE A 64 7.08 -13.11 -14.34
N GLY A 65 8.19 -12.38 -14.11
CA GLY A 65 8.41 -11.65 -12.87
C GLY A 65 7.39 -10.53 -12.64
N ALA A 66 7.02 -9.80 -13.70
CA ALA A 66 6.01 -8.74 -13.61
C ALA A 66 4.61 -9.28 -13.31
N GLU A 67 4.24 -10.44 -13.86
CA GLU A 67 2.96 -11.09 -13.53
C GLU A 67 2.96 -11.66 -12.10
N LEU A 68 4.08 -12.26 -11.67
CA LEU A 68 4.25 -12.77 -10.31
C LEU A 68 4.16 -11.63 -9.28
N ASP A 69 4.79 -10.49 -9.54
CA ASP A 69 4.73 -9.26 -8.75
C ASP A 69 3.29 -8.77 -8.59
N SER A 70 2.54 -8.69 -9.69
CA SER A 70 1.13 -8.29 -9.65
C SER A 70 0.25 -9.26 -8.84
N LEU A 71 0.49 -10.56 -8.92
CA LEU A 71 -0.23 -11.55 -8.13
C LEU A 71 0.13 -11.45 -6.63
N SER A 72 1.42 -11.24 -6.33
CA SER A 72 1.91 -11.00 -4.97
C SER A 72 1.27 -9.75 -4.37
N ASP A 73 1.28 -8.63 -5.11
CA ASP A 73 0.67 -7.36 -4.71
C ASP A 73 -0.82 -7.50 -4.45
N PHE A 74 -1.54 -8.23 -5.31
CA PHE A 74 -2.97 -8.45 -5.14
C PHE A 74 -3.28 -9.18 -3.83
N ILE A 75 -2.51 -10.22 -3.51
CA ILE A 75 -2.72 -10.99 -2.27
C ILE A 75 -2.27 -10.18 -1.06
N SER A 76 -1.09 -9.56 -1.11
CA SER A 76 -0.47 -8.90 0.04
C SER A 76 -1.11 -7.56 0.41
N PHE A 77 -1.62 -6.79 -0.58
CA PHE A 77 -2.15 -5.45 -0.38
C PHE A 77 -3.62 -5.28 -0.79
N GLY A 78 -4.18 -6.25 -1.52
CA GLY A 78 -5.60 -6.30 -1.84
C GLY A 78 -6.36 -7.21 -0.88
N LEU A 79 -6.06 -8.50 -0.92
CA LEU A 79 -6.82 -9.52 -0.22
C LEU A 79 -6.53 -9.54 1.29
N ALA A 80 -5.25 -9.66 1.69
CA ALA A 80 -4.86 -9.83 3.09
C ALA A 80 -5.31 -8.67 4.00
N PRO A 81 -5.08 -7.38 3.68
CA PRO A 81 -5.51 -6.28 4.53
C PRO A 81 -7.03 -6.12 4.58
N SER A 82 -7.73 -6.41 3.47
CA SER A 82 -9.21 -6.37 3.45
C SER A 82 -9.81 -7.44 4.35
N LEU A 83 -9.31 -8.68 4.29
CA LEU A 83 -9.75 -9.76 5.17
C LEU A 83 -9.40 -9.49 6.63
N LEU A 84 -8.21 -8.95 6.90
CA LEU A 84 -7.79 -8.56 8.25
C LEU A 84 -8.77 -7.55 8.87
N ILE A 85 -9.11 -6.48 8.14
CA ILE A 85 -10.06 -5.46 8.61
C ILE A 85 -11.46 -6.03 8.76
N ASN A 86 -11.89 -6.92 7.87
CA ASN A 86 -13.18 -7.58 7.98
C ASN A 86 -13.27 -8.46 9.22
N LEU A 87 -12.32 -9.33 9.42
CA LEU A 87 -12.30 -10.25 10.56
C LEU A 87 -12.14 -9.53 11.90
N CYS A 88 -11.42 -8.38 11.92
CA CYS A 88 -11.20 -7.64 13.16
C CYS A 88 -12.36 -6.71 13.54
N PHE A 89 -12.96 -6.00 12.56
CA PHE A 89 -13.91 -4.93 12.85
C PHE A 89 -15.19 -4.97 12.01
N THR A 90 -15.09 -5.03 10.66
CA THR A 90 -16.27 -4.79 9.82
C THR A 90 -17.23 -5.96 9.77
N HIS A 91 -16.86 -7.16 10.27
CA HIS A 91 -17.80 -8.28 10.44
C HIS A 91 -19.00 -7.93 11.33
N GLU A 92 -18.84 -6.99 12.28
CA GLU A 92 -19.93 -6.51 13.14
C GLU A 92 -21.04 -5.79 12.33
N LEU A 93 -20.72 -5.27 11.14
CA LEU A 93 -21.68 -4.67 10.20
C LEU A 93 -22.43 -5.74 9.39
N GLY A 94 -22.21 -7.02 9.68
CA GLY A 94 -22.85 -8.13 8.98
C GLY A 94 -22.56 -8.15 7.48
N ARG A 95 -23.62 -8.27 6.66
CA ARG A 95 -23.48 -8.36 5.20
C ARG A 95 -22.81 -7.14 4.56
N ILE A 96 -23.03 -5.95 5.11
CA ILE A 96 -22.46 -4.69 4.59
C ILE A 96 -20.94 -4.71 4.73
N GLY A 97 -20.41 -5.15 5.88
CA GLY A 97 -18.98 -5.26 6.10
C GLY A 97 -18.29 -6.18 5.08
N TRP A 98 -18.92 -7.31 4.74
CA TRP A 98 -18.41 -8.20 3.72
C TRP A 98 -18.41 -7.56 2.31
N VAL A 99 -19.52 -6.89 1.94
CA VAL A 99 -19.63 -6.17 0.65
C VAL A 99 -18.54 -5.11 0.51
N ILE A 100 -18.24 -4.35 1.56
CA ILE A 100 -17.18 -3.34 1.57
C ILE A 100 -15.80 -4.00 1.35
N SER A 101 -15.56 -5.14 1.99
CA SER A 101 -14.31 -5.89 1.81
C SER A 101 -14.15 -6.39 0.38
N LEU A 102 -15.21 -6.98 -0.20
CA LEU A 102 -15.21 -7.39 -1.61
C LEU A 102 -14.98 -6.21 -2.55
N PHE A 103 -15.64 -5.07 -2.30
CA PHE A 103 -15.45 -3.86 -3.08
C PHE A 103 -13.98 -3.43 -3.11
N TYR A 104 -13.30 -3.39 -1.96
CA TYR A 104 -11.88 -3.05 -1.89
C TYR A 104 -11.01 -4.04 -2.68
N ILE A 105 -11.25 -5.35 -2.55
CA ILE A 105 -10.51 -6.39 -3.26
C ILE A 105 -10.67 -6.22 -4.78
N VAL A 106 -11.89 -5.97 -5.26
CA VAL A 106 -12.17 -5.73 -6.68
C VAL A 106 -11.46 -4.46 -7.16
N CYS A 107 -11.49 -3.38 -6.37
CA CYS A 107 -10.77 -2.14 -6.69
C CYS A 107 -9.26 -2.38 -6.82
N ALA A 108 -8.66 -3.17 -5.93
CA ALA A 108 -7.26 -3.53 -5.98
C ALA A 108 -6.92 -4.33 -7.25
N ALA A 109 -7.74 -5.32 -7.60
CA ALA A 109 -7.58 -6.10 -8.83
C ALA A 109 -7.65 -5.23 -10.10
N LEU A 110 -8.67 -4.38 -10.20
CA LEU A 110 -8.85 -3.46 -11.34
C LEU A 110 -7.69 -2.47 -11.47
N ARG A 111 -7.18 -1.97 -10.34
CA ARG A 111 -6.02 -1.09 -10.32
C ARG A 111 -4.78 -1.79 -10.88
N LEU A 112 -4.47 -3.00 -10.42
CA LEU A 112 -3.31 -3.76 -10.87
C LEU A 112 -3.42 -4.13 -12.35
N ALA A 113 -4.60 -4.58 -12.81
CA ALA A 113 -4.86 -4.85 -14.21
C ALA A 113 -4.62 -3.61 -15.10
N ARG A 114 -5.12 -2.43 -14.67
CA ARG A 114 -4.86 -1.17 -15.39
C ARG A 114 -3.38 -0.83 -15.43
N PHE A 115 -2.68 -0.95 -14.31
CA PHE A 115 -1.24 -0.66 -14.22
C PHE A 115 -0.41 -1.54 -15.16
N ASN A 116 -0.74 -2.82 -15.27
CA ASN A 116 -0.06 -3.73 -16.20
C ASN A 116 -0.25 -3.32 -17.66
N ILE A 117 -1.47 -2.93 -18.05
CA ILE A 117 -1.76 -2.46 -19.42
C ILE A 117 -1.04 -1.14 -19.73
N GLU A 118 -0.99 -0.21 -18.78
CA GLU A 118 -0.33 1.09 -18.95
C GLU A 118 1.20 0.94 -19.04
N ASN A 119 1.81 0.05 -18.28
CA ASN A 119 3.24 -0.25 -18.36
C ASN A 119 3.65 -0.86 -19.71
N MET A 120 2.80 -1.67 -20.32
CA MET A 120 3.04 -2.22 -21.66
C MET A 120 3.09 -1.15 -22.77
N LYS A 121 2.47 0.02 -22.54
CA LYS A 121 2.36 1.10 -23.56
C LYS A 121 3.43 2.17 -23.47
N GLU A 122 4.41 2.08 -22.57
CA GLU A 122 5.52 3.05 -22.34
C GLU A 122 5.09 4.55 -22.20
N GLN A 123 3.82 4.87 -22.01
CA GLN A 123 3.30 6.23 -22.25
C GLN A 123 2.88 7.04 -21.01
N SER A 124 2.88 6.52 -19.78
CA SER A 124 2.43 7.32 -18.66
C SER A 124 3.54 7.77 -17.71
N LYS A 125 3.89 9.06 -17.78
CA LYS A 125 4.79 9.74 -16.82
C LYS A 125 4.09 10.15 -15.51
N VAL A 126 2.80 9.95 -15.38
CA VAL A 126 1.97 10.41 -14.25
C VAL A 126 1.34 9.20 -13.57
N PHE A 127 1.54 9.07 -12.27
CA PHE A 127 0.84 8.08 -11.46
C PHE A 127 -0.57 8.57 -11.14
N TYR A 128 -1.57 7.74 -11.42
CA TYR A 128 -2.97 8.01 -11.11
C TYR A 128 -3.44 7.10 -9.97
N GLY A 129 -4.17 7.67 -9.02
CA GLY A 129 -4.73 6.94 -7.88
C GLY A 129 -3.71 6.60 -6.78
N ILE A 130 -4.16 5.92 -5.74
CA ILE A 130 -3.34 5.50 -4.60
C ILE A 130 -2.66 4.15 -4.90
N PRO A 131 -1.34 3.97 -4.64
CA PRO A 131 -0.68 2.65 -4.74
C PRO A 131 -1.27 1.63 -3.75
N SER A 132 -1.33 0.34 -4.14
CA SER A 132 -1.93 -0.72 -3.31
C SER A 132 -1.29 -0.85 -1.92
N PRO A 133 0.04 -0.79 -1.73
CA PRO A 133 0.64 -0.81 -0.40
C PRO A 133 0.21 0.37 0.48
N ALA A 134 0.06 1.57 -0.11
CA ALA A 134 -0.39 2.74 0.63
C ALA A 134 -1.89 2.66 0.99
N ALA A 135 -2.73 2.14 0.10
CA ALA A 135 -4.14 1.86 0.39
C ALA A 135 -4.28 0.87 1.55
N ALA A 136 -3.47 -0.21 1.56
CA ALA A 136 -3.42 -1.16 2.67
C ALA A 136 -3.03 -0.46 3.98
N GLY A 137 -2.02 0.44 3.96
CA GLY A 137 -1.64 1.25 5.12
C GLY A 137 -2.77 2.11 5.66
N VAL A 138 -3.55 2.74 4.77
CA VAL A 138 -4.68 3.61 5.14
C VAL A 138 -5.81 2.82 5.80
N ILE A 139 -6.21 1.67 5.27
CA ILE A 139 -7.30 0.89 5.87
C ILE A 139 -6.92 0.27 7.22
N MET A 140 -5.61 0.10 7.49
CA MET A 140 -5.12 -0.41 8.77
C MET A 140 -4.97 0.67 9.86
N ILE A 141 -5.26 1.95 9.60
CA ILE A 141 -5.19 3.03 10.58
C ILE A 141 -5.93 2.69 11.89
N PRO A 142 -7.17 2.15 11.87
CA PRO A 142 -7.87 1.80 13.11
C PRO A 142 -7.17 0.71 13.92
N LEU A 143 -6.48 -0.24 13.26
CA LEU A 143 -5.66 -1.25 13.95
C LEU A 143 -4.44 -0.62 14.64
N TYR A 144 -3.75 0.31 13.98
CA TYR A 144 -2.61 1.01 14.60
C TYR A 144 -3.05 1.79 15.83
N LEU A 145 -4.22 2.46 15.78
CA LEU A 145 -4.81 3.13 16.94
C LEU A 145 -5.10 2.16 18.08
N ASN A 146 -5.66 0.99 17.78
CA ASN A 146 -5.96 -0.04 18.78
C ASN A 146 -4.70 -0.65 19.41
N PHE A 147 -3.56 -0.68 18.69
CA PHE A 147 -2.30 -1.19 19.23
C PHE A 147 -1.55 -0.20 20.11
N ILE A 148 -1.92 1.08 20.06
CA ILE A 148 -1.39 2.14 20.93
C ILE A 148 -2.26 2.18 22.19
N ASP A 149 -1.92 1.40 23.22
CA ASP A 149 -2.68 1.15 24.46
C ASP A 149 -3.14 2.39 25.26
N GLN A 150 -2.82 3.61 24.80
CA GLN A 150 -3.11 4.86 25.53
C GLN A 150 -4.39 5.57 25.07
N VAL A 151 -5.06 5.07 24.03
CA VAL A 151 -6.19 5.78 23.41
C VAL A 151 -7.48 4.98 23.60
N GLN A 152 -8.07 5.08 24.80
CA GLN A 152 -9.46 4.63 25.05
C GLN A 152 -10.44 5.69 24.51
N PHE A 153 -10.51 5.84 23.17
CA PHE A 153 -11.61 6.57 22.57
C PHE A 153 -12.81 5.64 22.41
N THR A 154 -14.00 6.16 22.74
CA THR A 154 -15.29 5.52 22.40
C THR A 154 -15.52 5.65 20.88
N ILE A 155 -14.68 5.01 20.10
CA ILE A 155 -14.69 5.11 18.65
C ILE A 155 -15.48 3.93 18.08
N ASN A 156 -16.41 4.20 17.18
CA ASN A 156 -17.06 3.14 16.39
C ASN A 156 -16.10 2.62 15.31
N TYR A 157 -15.20 1.73 15.72
CA TYR A 157 -14.19 1.15 14.81
C TYR A 157 -14.78 0.53 13.54
N PRO A 158 -15.88 -0.27 13.57
CA PRO A 158 -16.48 -0.84 12.38
C PRO A 158 -16.85 0.20 11.32
N LEU A 159 -17.48 1.30 11.75
CA LEU A 159 -17.91 2.37 10.83
C LEU A 159 -16.70 3.09 10.20
N ILE A 160 -15.69 3.42 11.02
CA ILE A 160 -14.48 4.08 10.52
C ILE A 160 -13.73 3.18 9.54
N CYS A 161 -13.59 1.89 9.86
CA CYS A 161 -13.01 0.92 8.95
C CYS A 161 -13.77 0.84 7.62
N ALA A 162 -15.11 0.82 7.68
CA ALA A 162 -15.96 0.80 6.49
C ALA A 162 -15.73 2.03 5.60
N VAL A 163 -15.67 3.24 6.20
CA VAL A 163 -15.43 4.49 5.48
C VAL A 163 -14.02 4.52 4.87
N LEU A 164 -12.98 4.18 5.64
CA LEU A 164 -11.60 4.17 5.14
C LEU A 164 -11.39 3.13 4.04
N THR A 165 -11.99 1.94 4.18
CA THR A 165 -11.88 0.87 3.19
C THR A 165 -12.57 1.26 1.89
N THR A 166 -13.77 1.85 1.97
CA THR A 166 -14.50 2.34 0.80
C THR A 166 -13.73 3.49 0.14
N PHE A 167 -13.26 4.46 0.91
CA PHE A 167 -12.45 5.58 0.41
C PHE A 167 -11.19 5.09 -0.30
N ALA A 168 -10.42 4.21 0.32
CA ALA A 168 -9.19 3.67 -0.28
C ALA A 168 -9.47 2.91 -1.57
N GLY A 169 -10.56 2.11 -1.62
CA GLY A 169 -11.01 1.43 -2.83
C GLY A 169 -11.32 2.40 -3.97
N ILE A 170 -12.11 3.44 -3.71
CA ILE A 170 -12.44 4.48 -4.71
C ILE A 170 -11.17 5.18 -5.20
N MET A 171 -10.27 5.55 -4.29
CA MET A 171 -9.02 6.24 -4.62
C MET A 171 -8.06 5.37 -5.44
N MET A 172 -8.05 4.05 -5.27
CA MET A 172 -7.26 3.13 -6.10
C MET A 172 -7.68 3.14 -7.57
N ILE A 173 -8.99 3.22 -7.86
CA ILE A 173 -9.51 3.25 -9.24
C ILE A 173 -9.50 4.67 -9.82
N SER A 174 -9.49 5.70 -8.98
CA SER A 174 -9.57 7.11 -9.40
C SER A 174 -8.43 7.49 -10.34
N ARG A 175 -8.68 8.49 -11.21
CA ARG A 175 -7.65 9.12 -12.04
C ARG A 175 -7.10 10.40 -11.42
N VAL A 176 -7.20 10.52 -10.10
CA VAL A 176 -6.63 11.68 -9.38
C VAL A 176 -5.11 11.60 -9.47
N PRO A 177 -4.42 12.63 -10.00
CA PRO A 177 -2.96 12.65 -10.04
C PRO A 177 -2.42 12.75 -8.60
N THR A 178 -1.75 11.71 -8.16
CA THR A 178 -1.05 11.72 -6.87
C THR A 178 0.38 12.26 -7.06
N PRO A 179 0.90 13.08 -6.13
CA PRO A 179 2.23 13.66 -6.25
C PRO A 179 3.29 12.54 -6.33
N SER A 180 4.01 12.52 -7.45
CA SER A 180 5.12 11.58 -7.70
C SER A 180 6.44 12.24 -7.34
N VAL A 181 7.22 11.55 -6.49
CA VAL A 181 8.56 12.01 -6.05
C VAL A 181 9.59 11.99 -7.21
N LYS A 182 9.27 11.40 -8.36
CA LYS A 182 10.19 11.18 -9.48
C LYS A 182 10.74 12.46 -10.14
N ASN A 183 10.10 13.61 -9.97
CA ASN A 183 10.48 14.87 -10.68
C ASN A 183 11.26 15.87 -9.82
N LEU A 184 11.63 15.52 -8.60
CA LEU A 184 12.44 16.39 -7.76
C LEU A 184 13.90 16.37 -8.25
N LYS A 185 14.32 17.43 -8.96
CA LYS A 185 15.74 17.71 -9.18
C LYS A 185 16.36 18.02 -7.80
N VAL A 186 16.91 17.01 -7.15
CA VAL A 186 17.44 17.10 -5.79
C VAL A 186 18.78 17.82 -5.85
N LYS A 187 18.85 19.10 -5.42
CA LYS A 187 20.10 19.77 -5.13
C LYS A 187 20.82 19.02 -3.99
N THR A 188 22.13 19.03 -3.96
CA THR A 188 22.97 18.29 -3.00
C THR A 188 22.58 18.51 -1.53
N LEU A 189 22.07 19.71 -1.20
CA LEU A 189 21.57 20.04 0.15
C LEU A 189 20.32 19.21 0.50
N TYR A 190 19.34 19.11 -0.42
CA TYR A 190 18.12 18.32 -0.21
C TYR A 190 18.42 16.82 -0.10
N PHE A 191 19.45 16.32 -0.78
CA PHE A 191 19.89 14.95 -0.65
C PHE A 191 20.38 14.63 0.77
N ARG A 192 21.18 15.52 1.37
CA ARG A 192 21.62 15.38 2.77
C ARG A 192 20.45 15.43 3.74
N LEU A 193 19.52 16.37 3.57
CA LEU A 193 18.33 16.48 4.39
C LEU A 193 17.44 15.23 4.26
N MET A 194 17.32 14.67 3.07
CA MET A 194 16.58 13.42 2.84
C MET A 194 17.21 12.24 3.59
N ILE A 195 18.53 12.09 3.58
CA ILE A 195 19.21 11.04 4.36
C ILE A 195 18.95 11.21 5.85
N ILE A 196 19.05 12.43 6.37
CA ILE A 196 18.78 12.71 7.78
C ILE A 196 17.33 12.41 8.13
N SER A 197 16.35 12.79 7.29
CA SER A 197 14.93 12.52 7.54
C SER A 197 14.62 11.02 7.54
N VAL A 198 15.23 10.26 6.62
CA VAL A 198 15.11 8.79 6.59
C VAL A 198 15.73 8.17 7.84
N ALA A 199 16.92 8.62 8.28
CA ALA A 199 17.55 8.13 9.49
C ALA A 199 16.69 8.40 10.74
N ILE A 200 16.13 9.60 10.86
CA ILE A 200 15.20 9.97 11.95
C ILE A 200 13.96 9.07 11.90
N LEU A 201 13.36 8.88 10.72
CA LEU A 201 12.20 8.02 10.56
C LEU A 201 12.49 6.58 11.00
N LEU A 202 13.68 6.04 10.65
CA LEU A 202 14.10 4.70 11.07
C LEU A 202 14.28 4.59 12.59
N ILE A 203 14.87 5.61 13.24
CA ILE A 203 14.99 5.67 14.71
C ILE A 203 13.61 5.65 15.37
N PHE A 204 12.68 6.47 14.89
CA PHE A 204 11.31 6.50 15.40
C PHE A 204 10.57 5.18 15.13
N LEU A 205 10.79 4.55 13.99
CA LEU A 205 10.18 3.27 13.62
C LEU A 205 10.68 2.14 14.54
N ILE A 206 11.94 2.16 14.98
CA ILE A 206 12.47 1.17 15.92
C ILE A 206 11.96 1.43 17.34
N SER A 207 11.92 2.70 17.78
CA SER A 207 11.57 3.08 19.15
C SER A 207 10.06 3.11 19.40
N TYR A 208 9.29 3.57 18.42
CA TYR A 208 7.84 3.84 18.51
C TYR A 208 7.12 3.30 17.27
N PHE A 209 7.21 1.99 17.06
CA PHE A 209 6.79 1.31 15.82
C PHE A 209 5.34 1.64 15.42
N TRP A 210 4.37 1.43 16.32
CA TRP A 210 2.95 1.64 16.00
C TRP A 210 2.59 3.11 15.81
N GLN A 211 3.17 3.99 16.63
CA GLN A 211 2.94 5.44 16.52
C GLN A 211 3.49 5.98 15.20
N THR A 212 4.69 5.54 14.79
CA THR A 212 5.33 5.98 13.56
C THR A 212 4.56 5.50 12.34
N THR A 213 4.13 4.23 12.32
CA THR A 213 3.32 3.70 11.21
C THR A 213 1.97 4.40 11.11
N LEU A 214 1.32 4.69 12.25
CA LEU A 214 0.10 5.48 12.30
C LEU A 214 0.31 6.87 11.70
N LEU A 215 1.35 7.60 12.11
CA LEU A 215 1.65 8.95 11.61
C LEU A 215 1.88 8.94 10.08
N VAL A 216 2.63 7.97 9.57
CA VAL A 216 2.88 7.81 8.13
C VAL A 216 1.56 7.55 7.38
N ALA A 217 0.71 6.66 7.90
CA ALA A 217 -0.57 6.34 7.28
C ALA A 217 -1.54 7.53 7.28
N ILE A 218 -1.61 8.30 8.40
CA ILE A 218 -2.42 9.52 8.49
C ILE A 218 -1.88 10.61 7.55
N ALA A 219 -0.57 10.83 7.51
CA ALA A 219 0.04 11.80 6.59
C ALA A 219 -0.29 11.46 5.13
N TYR A 220 -0.22 10.17 4.76
CA TYR A 220 -0.58 9.72 3.43
C TYR A 220 -2.08 9.90 3.13
N LEU A 221 -2.96 9.63 4.10
CA LEU A 221 -4.40 9.87 3.99
C LEU A 221 -4.69 11.35 3.73
N LEU A 222 -4.05 12.26 4.49
CA LEU A 222 -4.20 13.71 4.31
C LEU A 222 -3.73 14.17 2.92
N ILE A 223 -2.57 13.69 2.46
CA ILE A 223 -2.05 13.98 1.12
C ILE A 223 -3.04 13.50 0.04
N SER A 224 -3.63 12.32 0.20
CA SER A 224 -4.60 11.78 -0.74
C SER A 224 -5.90 12.59 -0.78
N LEU A 225 -6.38 13.05 0.37
CA LEU A 225 -7.55 13.94 0.47
C LEU A 225 -7.28 15.31 -0.16
N LEU A 226 -6.11 15.90 0.10
CA LEU A 226 -5.71 17.16 -0.53
C LEU A 226 -5.60 17.04 -2.07
N SER A 227 -5.05 15.91 -2.55
CA SER A 227 -4.97 15.64 -4.00
C SER A 227 -6.36 15.52 -4.63
N LEU A 228 -7.30 14.89 -3.93
CA LEU A 228 -8.69 14.79 -4.37
C LEU A 228 -9.37 16.18 -4.44
N LEU A 229 -9.22 16.99 -3.39
CA LEU A 229 -9.78 18.34 -3.34
C LEU A 229 -9.22 19.22 -4.45
N THR A 230 -7.90 19.24 -4.65
CA THR A 230 -7.27 20.02 -5.73
C THR A 230 -7.73 19.58 -7.11
N TYR A 231 -7.93 18.27 -7.31
CA TYR A 231 -8.46 17.74 -8.57
C TYR A 231 -9.90 18.24 -8.83
N PHE A 232 -10.78 18.20 -7.82
CA PHE A 232 -12.15 18.73 -7.95
C PHE A 232 -12.14 20.24 -8.26
N PHE A 233 -11.36 21.05 -7.54
CA PHE A 233 -11.26 22.49 -7.80
C PHE A 233 -10.77 22.81 -9.22
N THR A 234 -9.77 22.07 -9.70
CA THR A 234 -9.27 22.27 -11.07
C THR A 234 -10.27 21.81 -12.14
N PHE A 235 -11.04 20.77 -11.86
CA PHE A 235 -12.09 20.29 -12.75
C PHE A 235 -13.22 21.31 -12.88
N PHE A 236 -13.77 21.82 -11.77
CA PHE A 236 -14.83 22.84 -11.79
C PHE A 236 -14.39 24.14 -12.48
N ARG A 237 -13.12 24.56 -12.29
CA ARG A 237 -12.58 25.76 -12.95
C ARG A 237 -12.41 25.62 -14.46
N ARG A 238 -12.40 24.41 -14.99
CA ARG A 238 -12.33 24.16 -16.45
C ARG A 238 -13.71 24.05 -17.10
N VAL A 239 -14.76 23.84 -16.33
CA VAL A 239 -16.13 23.66 -16.81
C VAL A 239 -16.93 24.98 -16.71
N SER A 240 -16.52 25.92 -15.86
CA SER A 240 -17.02 27.28 -15.80
C SER A 240 -16.21 28.22 -16.74
#